data_c7224145187f8b47c55f406dcbf80381
#
_entry.id   c7224145187f8b47c55f406dcbf80381
#
_cell.length_a   1.000
_cell.length_b   1.000
_cell.length_c   1.000
_cell.angle_alpha   90.00
_cell.angle_beta   90.00
_cell.angle_gamma   90.00
#
_symmetry.space_group_name_H-M   'P 1'
#
loop_
_entity.id
_entity.type
_entity.pdbx_description
1 polymer ?
#
loop_
_entity_poly.entity_id
_entity_poly.type
_entity_poly.pdbx_seq_one_letter_code
_entity_poly.pdbx_strand_id
1 'polypeptide(L)'
;MFKEIADIKTADQLELPVPEAEYETVVLKPSEHQKEIVESLGERAEVIRDGGVDSSVDNMLKVTNDGRKLALDQRLVNPLLPDDGDSKICACVEKSFAIWKETASKRSAQLIFCDLSTPKGDGTFNVYDDLKKKLIAKGVPEAEIAFIHDANTEVKKTELFSKVKAGQVRFLLGSTAKMGAGTNVQDRLIALHHLDVGWKPSDLEQREGRIIRQGNRNKKVHIYRYVTEGTFDSYMWQLIESKQKFISQIMTSKSPVRSCEDVDDTALSYAEVKALATGNPAIKEKMALDVEVSKLKLLKANFVSNHYRLEDDITKNFPQQIAVLKESIEGYKADLEQYKANKITDPEKFVMEVGGTVFYEKKEAGAALLAVCQSMKQADAMINVGQYQGFSIRLKFDSWNKEFVLSLKNENVYRVSLGSDENGNIIRINNALEAIPQKLAEAERKLETVQGQLKNAMEEVKKPFQKEEELNQKLERLSELNALLNMDEKETVMEGEEEQDEPGKEKRSIHEKISAYKKSTQLENAEDRIGISSEICIG
;
A
#
# COMPACT_ATOMS: atom_id res chain seq x y z
N MET A 1 7.95 6.85 -3.60
CA MET A 1 7.36 6.52 -4.91
C MET A 1 5.83 6.65 -4.92
N PHE A 2 5.03 5.89 -4.14
CA PHE A 2 3.56 6.02 -4.19
C PHE A 2 3.06 7.43 -3.81
N LYS A 3 3.61 8.06 -2.78
CA LYS A 3 3.28 9.42 -2.34
C LYS A 3 3.81 10.56 -3.21
N GLU A 4 4.79 10.28 -4.04
CA GLU A 4 5.29 11.26 -5.02
C GLU A 4 4.36 11.36 -6.23
N ILE A 5 3.48 10.36 -6.40
CA ILE A 5 2.59 10.21 -7.55
C ILE A 5 1.10 10.38 -7.16
N ALA A 6 0.75 10.18 -5.87
CA ALA A 6 -0.63 10.19 -5.39
C ALA A 6 -0.80 11.12 -4.18
N ASP A 7 -1.77 12.06 -4.27
CA ASP A 7 -2.26 12.83 -3.12
C ASP A 7 -3.31 11.99 -2.37
N ILE A 8 -2.93 11.49 -1.19
CA ILE A 8 -3.78 10.62 -0.38
C ILE A 8 -4.38 11.44 0.75
N LYS A 9 -5.72 11.54 0.75
CA LYS A 9 -6.50 12.13 1.83
C LYS A 9 -7.41 11.08 2.44
N THR A 10 -7.32 10.93 3.76
CA THR A 10 -8.24 10.07 4.51
C THR A 10 -9.61 10.73 4.66
N ALA A 11 -10.64 9.94 4.93
CA ALA A 11 -12.01 10.45 5.11
C ALA A 11 -12.08 11.53 6.20
N ASP A 12 -11.29 11.40 7.26
CA ASP A 12 -11.21 12.37 8.37
C ASP A 12 -10.62 13.72 7.91
N GLN A 13 -9.76 13.73 6.90
CA GLN A 13 -9.16 14.95 6.34
C GLN A 13 -10.10 15.67 5.35
N LEU A 14 -11.10 14.94 4.83
CA LEU A 14 -12.02 15.47 3.81
C LEU A 14 -13.28 16.08 4.42
N GLU A 15 -13.52 15.93 5.73
CA GLU A 15 -14.70 16.44 6.46
C GLU A 15 -16.02 16.18 5.70
N LEU A 16 -16.15 14.98 5.11
CA LEU A 16 -17.31 14.63 4.31
C LEU A 16 -18.56 14.58 5.20
N PRO A 17 -19.73 15.06 4.75
CA PRO A 17 -20.99 14.98 5.48
C PRO A 17 -21.54 13.55 5.46
N VAL A 18 -20.89 12.65 6.22
CA VAL A 18 -21.28 11.26 6.41
C VAL A 18 -21.75 11.02 7.84
N PRO A 19 -22.59 10.02 8.11
CA PRO A 19 -23.02 9.71 9.47
C PRO A 19 -21.85 9.23 10.34
N GLU A 20 -21.92 9.51 11.63
CA GLU A 20 -21.05 8.94 12.65
C GLU A 20 -21.36 7.45 12.81
N ALA A 21 -20.35 6.58 12.74
CA ALA A 21 -20.49 5.14 12.88
C ALA A 21 -20.18 4.68 14.30
N GLU A 22 -21.13 3.99 14.93
CA GLU A 22 -20.96 3.33 16.22
C GLU A 22 -20.76 1.83 15.98
N TYR A 23 -19.61 1.31 16.42
CA TYR A 23 -19.25 -0.10 16.26
C TYR A 23 -19.55 -0.89 17.52
N GLU A 24 -20.25 -2.02 17.36
CA GLU A 24 -20.54 -2.96 18.44
C GLU A 24 -20.13 -4.38 18.02
N THR A 25 -19.27 -5.01 18.81
CA THR A 25 -18.93 -6.43 18.65
C THR A 25 -19.81 -7.26 19.56
N VAL A 26 -20.66 -8.10 18.97
CA VAL A 26 -21.53 -9.03 19.67
C VAL A 26 -20.80 -10.36 19.81
N VAL A 27 -20.32 -10.64 20.99
CA VAL A 27 -19.55 -11.85 21.31
C VAL A 27 -20.48 -12.92 21.85
N LEU A 28 -20.39 -14.13 21.26
CA LEU A 28 -21.24 -15.27 21.56
C LEU A 28 -20.39 -16.47 21.97
N LYS A 29 -20.93 -17.31 22.82
CA LYS A 29 -20.27 -18.55 23.23
C LYS A 29 -20.54 -19.64 22.19
N PRO A 30 -19.58 -20.52 21.90
CA PRO A 30 -19.80 -21.66 21.01
C PRO A 30 -20.73 -22.69 21.68
N SER A 31 -21.58 -23.36 20.90
CA SER A 31 -22.31 -24.53 21.35
C SER A 31 -21.35 -25.71 21.64
N GLU A 32 -21.80 -26.73 22.36
CA GLU A 32 -21.00 -27.93 22.60
C GLU A 32 -20.64 -28.61 21.27
N HIS A 33 -21.57 -28.69 20.32
CA HIS A 33 -21.28 -29.23 18.98
C HIS A 33 -20.22 -28.43 18.22
N GLN A 34 -20.24 -27.10 18.35
CA GLN A 34 -19.20 -26.26 17.73
C GLN A 34 -17.82 -26.55 18.32
N LYS A 35 -17.73 -26.73 19.64
CA LYS A 35 -16.45 -27.08 20.31
C LYS A 35 -15.91 -28.42 19.83
N GLU A 36 -16.75 -29.47 19.88
CA GLU A 36 -16.37 -30.82 19.40
C GLU A 36 -15.90 -30.83 17.93
N ILE A 37 -16.59 -30.06 17.07
CA ILE A 37 -16.19 -29.99 15.66
C ILE A 37 -14.89 -29.20 15.49
N VAL A 38 -14.66 -28.10 16.27
CA VAL A 38 -13.38 -27.38 16.24
C VAL A 38 -12.21 -28.29 16.63
N GLU A 39 -12.39 -29.12 17.67
CA GLU A 39 -11.39 -30.15 18.06
C GLU A 39 -11.12 -31.13 16.90
N SER A 40 -12.18 -31.66 16.28
CA SER A 40 -12.05 -32.57 15.14
C SER A 40 -11.38 -31.93 13.91
N LEU A 41 -11.54 -30.62 13.70
CA LEU A 41 -10.82 -29.87 12.66
C LEU A 41 -9.32 -29.79 12.98
N GLY A 42 -8.94 -29.73 14.27
CA GLY A 42 -7.56 -29.82 14.73
C GLY A 42 -6.92 -31.17 14.38
N GLU A 43 -7.59 -32.28 14.72
CA GLU A 43 -7.15 -33.63 14.38
C GLU A 43 -7.02 -33.82 12.85
N ARG A 44 -7.99 -33.34 12.11
CA ARG A 44 -8.00 -33.38 10.64
C ARG A 44 -6.83 -32.59 10.03
N ALA A 45 -6.49 -31.44 10.59
CA ALA A 45 -5.34 -30.65 10.18
C ALA A 45 -4.01 -31.38 10.47
N GLU A 46 -3.94 -32.15 11.54
CA GLU A 46 -2.79 -32.99 11.91
C GLU A 46 -2.55 -34.11 10.89
N VAL A 47 -3.60 -34.83 10.51
CA VAL A 47 -3.54 -35.88 9.47
C VAL A 47 -3.08 -35.33 8.12
N ILE A 48 -3.54 -34.11 7.75
CA ILE A 48 -3.11 -33.44 6.52
C ILE A 48 -1.63 -33.08 6.58
N ARG A 49 -1.16 -32.55 7.72
CA ARG A 49 0.26 -32.21 7.92
C ARG A 49 1.18 -33.41 7.76
N ASP A 50 0.78 -34.54 8.33
CA ASP A 50 1.57 -35.77 8.34
C ASP A 50 1.50 -36.52 7.00
N GLY A 51 0.79 -35.98 6.01
CA GLY A 51 0.68 -36.56 4.67
C GLY A 51 -0.25 -37.75 4.60
N GLY A 52 -1.11 -37.96 5.61
CA GLY A 52 -2.03 -39.10 5.71
C GLY A 52 -3.21 -39.05 4.72
N VAL A 53 -3.42 -37.92 4.04
CA VAL A 53 -4.54 -37.75 3.09
C VAL A 53 -4.05 -37.05 1.83
N ASP A 54 -4.58 -37.47 0.67
CA ASP A 54 -4.33 -36.79 -0.61
C ASP A 54 -4.91 -35.37 -0.60
N SER A 55 -4.14 -34.40 -1.05
CA SER A 55 -4.53 -32.98 -1.06
C SER A 55 -5.76 -32.66 -1.90
N SER A 56 -6.13 -33.54 -2.84
CA SER A 56 -7.38 -33.44 -3.61
C SER A 56 -8.60 -33.85 -2.79
N VAL A 57 -8.44 -34.75 -1.84
CA VAL A 57 -9.49 -35.24 -0.93
C VAL A 57 -9.69 -34.24 0.21
N ASP A 58 -8.61 -33.88 0.89
CA ASP A 58 -8.63 -32.89 1.99
C ASP A 58 -7.36 -32.06 2.03
N ASN A 59 -7.50 -30.80 2.51
CA ASN A 59 -6.40 -29.85 2.59
C ASN A 59 -6.74 -28.71 3.57
N MET A 60 -5.71 -27.93 3.98
CA MET A 60 -5.88 -26.83 4.92
C MET A 60 -6.90 -25.76 4.48
N LEU A 61 -7.11 -25.57 3.17
CA LEU A 61 -8.13 -24.66 2.67
C LEU A 61 -9.54 -25.18 2.95
N LYS A 62 -9.78 -26.51 2.80
CA LYS A 62 -11.07 -27.14 3.14
C LYS A 62 -11.30 -27.05 4.65
N VAL A 63 -10.33 -27.40 5.48
CA VAL A 63 -10.41 -27.28 6.94
C VAL A 63 -10.75 -25.86 7.36
N THR A 64 -10.06 -24.87 6.81
CA THR A 64 -10.32 -23.45 7.07
C THR A 64 -11.74 -23.04 6.67
N ASN A 65 -12.20 -23.49 5.51
CA ASN A 65 -13.54 -23.15 5.01
C ASN A 65 -14.63 -23.79 5.86
N ASP A 66 -14.44 -25.05 6.28
CA ASP A 66 -15.36 -25.75 7.17
C ASP A 66 -15.40 -25.08 8.56
N GLY A 67 -14.25 -24.68 9.10
CA GLY A 67 -14.17 -23.93 10.36
C GLY A 67 -14.87 -22.58 10.31
N ARG A 68 -14.78 -21.87 9.19
CA ARG A 68 -15.51 -20.60 8.98
C ARG A 68 -17.02 -20.81 8.88
N LYS A 69 -17.47 -21.87 8.17
CA LYS A 69 -18.87 -22.23 8.11
C LYS A 69 -19.41 -22.64 9.48
N LEU A 70 -18.65 -23.45 10.23
CA LEU A 70 -18.97 -23.84 11.60
C LEU A 70 -19.15 -22.61 12.51
N ALA A 71 -18.24 -21.65 12.42
CA ALA A 71 -18.33 -20.41 13.19
C ALA A 71 -19.56 -19.55 12.80
N LEU A 72 -20.04 -19.64 11.56
CA LEU A 72 -21.27 -18.99 11.11
C LEU A 72 -22.52 -19.70 11.65
N ASP A 73 -22.63 -21.00 11.36
CA ASP A 73 -23.70 -21.86 11.83
C ASP A 73 -23.31 -23.35 11.70
N GLN A 74 -23.47 -24.13 12.76
CA GLN A 74 -23.08 -25.54 12.80
C GLN A 74 -23.81 -26.39 11.73
N ARG A 75 -25.03 -26.00 11.34
CA ARG A 75 -25.84 -26.68 10.31
C ARG A 75 -25.26 -26.55 8.90
N LEU A 76 -24.31 -25.62 8.68
CA LEU A 76 -23.59 -25.51 7.39
C LEU A 76 -22.52 -26.58 7.21
N VAL A 77 -22.06 -27.18 8.32
CA VAL A 77 -21.11 -28.31 8.30
C VAL A 77 -21.87 -29.64 8.34
N ASN A 78 -22.88 -29.72 9.22
CA ASN A 78 -23.74 -30.90 9.29
C ASN A 78 -25.21 -30.46 9.45
N PRO A 79 -26.05 -30.60 8.39
CA PRO A 79 -27.44 -30.19 8.39
C PRO A 79 -28.33 -30.93 9.40
N LEU A 80 -27.85 -32.04 9.99
CA LEU A 80 -28.57 -32.81 11.01
C LEU A 80 -28.43 -32.22 12.42
N LEU A 81 -27.52 -31.27 12.62
CA LEU A 81 -27.36 -30.60 13.91
C LEU A 81 -28.56 -29.69 14.20
N PRO A 82 -28.90 -29.52 15.48
CA PRO A 82 -30.01 -28.68 15.89
C PRO A 82 -29.73 -27.20 15.62
N ASP A 83 -30.78 -26.39 15.56
CA ASP A 83 -30.68 -24.93 15.64
C ASP A 83 -30.22 -24.53 17.05
N ASP A 84 -29.20 -23.69 17.12
CA ASP A 84 -28.70 -23.16 18.37
C ASP A 84 -29.35 -21.79 18.66
N GLY A 85 -30.12 -21.72 19.76
CA GLY A 85 -30.84 -20.52 20.19
C GLY A 85 -29.92 -19.34 20.55
N ASP A 86 -28.67 -19.64 20.93
CA ASP A 86 -27.67 -18.64 21.30
C ASP A 86 -26.67 -18.34 20.15
N SER A 87 -26.99 -18.82 18.93
CA SER A 87 -26.16 -18.59 17.75
C SER A 87 -26.10 -17.11 17.34
N LYS A 88 -25.05 -16.76 16.59
CA LYS A 88 -24.93 -15.39 16.04
C LYS A 88 -26.08 -15.03 15.08
N ILE A 89 -26.72 -16.03 14.44
CA ILE A 89 -27.91 -15.81 13.63
C ILE A 89 -29.07 -15.35 14.50
N CYS A 90 -29.32 -16.03 15.63
CA CYS A 90 -30.35 -15.64 16.59
C CYS A 90 -30.06 -14.27 17.17
N ALA A 91 -28.81 -13.97 17.57
CA ALA A 91 -28.43 -12.67 18.08
C ALA A 91 -28.63 -11.55 17.03
N CYS A 92 -28.33 -11.82 15.75
CA CYS A 92 -28.59 -10.87 14.66
C CYS A 92 -30.09 -10.62 14.48
N VAL A 93 -30.91 -11.66 14.54
CA VAL A 93 -32.39 -11.54 14.48
C VAL A 93 -32.90 -10.67 15.62
N GLU A 94 -32.48 -10.93 16.86
CA GLU A 94 -32.90 -10.14 18.01
C GLU A 94 -32.54 -8.66 17.88
N LYS A 95 -31.27 -8.39 17.57
CA LYS A 95 -30.75 -7.03 17.42
C LYS A 95 -31.43 -6.29 16.27
N SER A 96 -31.53 -6.92 15.10
CA SER A 96 -32.14 -6.30 13.92
C SER A 96 -33.63 -6.10 14.07
N PHE A 97 -34.34 -7.02 14.75
CA PHE A 97 -35.77 -6.86 15.11
C PHE A 97 -36.00 -5.70 16.07
N ALA A 98 -35.16 -5.55 17.09
CA ALA A 98 -35.26 -4.43 18.05
C ALA A 98 -35.13 -3.08 17.32
N ILE A 99 -34.15 -2.94 16.43
CA ILE A 99 -33.92 -1.75 15.60
C ILE A 99 -35.11 -1.51 14.64
N TRP A 100 -35.67 -2.58 14.05
CA TRP A 100 -36.83 -2.48 13.18
C TRP A 100 -38.05 -1.93 13.95
N LYS A 101 -38.29 -2.40 15.17
CA LYS A 101 -39.37 -1.93 16.01
C LYS A 101 -39.18 -0.47 16.45
N GLU A 102 -37.98 -0.11 16.92
CA GLU A 102 -37.64 1.22 17.39
C GLU A 102 -37.75 2.27 16.27
N THR A 103 -37.34 1.91 15.06
CA THR A 103 -37.33 2.80 13.91
C THR A 103 -38.57 2.69 13.01
N ALA A 104 -39.68 2.14 13.51
CA ALA A 104 -40.90 1.92 12.74
C ALA A 104 -41.45 3.22 12.12
N SER A 105 -41.45 4.33 12.86
CA SER A 105 -41.93 5.63 12.36
C SER A 105 -41.08 6.21 11.23
N LYS A 106 -39.75 5.97 11.26
CA LYS A 106 -38.80 6.42 10.25
C LYS A 106 -38.68 5.46 9.08
N ARG A 107 -39.22 4.24 9.22
CA ARG A 107 -39.06 3.13 8.27
C ARG A 107 -37.60 2.94 7.86
N SER A 108 -36.68 2.95 8.83
CA SER A 108 -35.26 2.78 8.60
C SER A 108 -34.96 1.38 8.07
N ALA A 109 -33.94 1.27 7.22
CA ALA A 109 -33.51 0.03 6.62
C ALA A 109 -32.19 -0.46 7.23
N GLN A 110 -31.93 -1.76 7.13
CA GLN A 110 -30.74 -2.43 7.65
C GLN A 110 -30.12 -3.30 6.56
N LEU A 111 -28.80 -3.37 6.52
CA LEU A 111 -28.03 -4.27 5.66
C LEU A 111 -27.51 -5.45 6.48
N ILE A 112 -27.65 -6.67 5.97
CA ILE A 112 -27.09 -7.87 6.59
C ILE A 112 -26.19 -8.55 5.56
N PHE A 113 -24.89 -8.62 5.87
CA PHE A 113 -23.88 -9.23 5.02
C PHE A 113 -23.55 -10.65 5.47
N CYS A 114 -23.63 -11.60 4.54
CA CYS A 114 -23.20 -12.98 4.72
C CYS A 114 -22.70 -13.54 3.38
N ASP A 115 -21.43 -13.92 3.32
CA ASP A 115 -20.79 -14.47 2.10
C ASP A 115 -20.73 -16.00 2.10
N LEU A 116 -20.60 -16.62 3.29
CA LEU A 116 -20.37 -18.07 3.43
C LEU A 116 -21.60 -18.94 3.15
N SER A 117 -22.80 -18.36 3.21
CA SER A 117 -24.05 -19.11 3.10
C SER A 117 -25.06 -18.38 2.23
N THR A 118 -24.75 -18.21 0.93
CA THR A 118 -25.67 -17.59 -0.04
C THR A 118 -26.75 -18.59 -0.51
N PRO A 119 -27.98 -18.12 -0.81
CA PRO A 119 -29.05 -18.98 -1.29
C PRO A 119 -28.69 -19.65 -2.62
N LYS A 120 -28.85 -20.97 -2.72
CA LYS A 120 -28.58 -21.75 -3.95
C LYS A 120 -29.85 -22.13 -4.71
N GLY A 121 -31.02 -22.06 -4.07
CA GLY A 121 -32.28 -22.46 -4.65
C GLY A 121 -32.48 -23.99 -4.77
N ASP A 122 -31.63 -24.79 -4.15
CA ASP A 122 -31.62 -26.26 -4.17
C ASP A 122 -32.29 -26.89 -2.95
N GLY A 123 -32.89 -26.08 -2.07
CA GLY A 123 -33.53 -26.53 -0.82
C GLY A 123 -32.56 -26.87 0.30
N THR A 124 -31.26 -26.72 0.11
CA THR A 124 -30.29 -26.91 1.17
C THR A 124 -30.36 -25.77 2.20
N PHE A 125 -30.01 -26.07 3.46
CA PHE A 125 -29.99 -25.09 4.53
C PHE A 125 -29.07 -23.91 4.13
N ASN A 126 -29.57 -22.69 4.32
CA ASN A 126 -28.79 -21.47 4.21
C ASN A 126 -29.25 -20.43 5.24
N VAL A 127 -28.33 -19.57 5.61
CA VAL A 127 -28.53 -18.54 6.66
C VAL A 127 -29.56 -17.49 6.24
N TYR A 128 -29.67 -17.17 4.95
CA TYR A 128 -30.63 -16.16 4.47
C TYR A 128 -32.08 -16.60 4.70
N ASP A 129 -32.42 -17.83 4.33
CA ASP A 129 -33.76 -18.36 4.53
C ASP A 129 -34.09 -18.55 6.02
N ASP A 130 -33.11 -19.00 6.82
CA ASP A 130 -33.29 -19.17 8.26
C ASP A 130 -33.54 -17.83 8.96
N LEU A 131 -32.72 -16.80 8.64
CA LEU A 131 -32.88 -15.45 9.17
C LEU A 131 -34.22 -14.84 8.78
N LYS A 132 -34.61 -15.00 7.51
CA LYS A 132 -35.93 -14.56 7.01
C LYS A 132 -37.06 -15.23 7.79
N LYS A 133 -37.02 -16.56 7.95
CA LYS A 133 -38.03 -17.31 8.73
C LYS A 133 -38.12 -16.83 10.16
N LYS A 134 -36.98 -16.62 10.82
CA LYS A 134 -36.94 -16.14 12.23
C LYS A 134 -37.47 -14.71 12.37
N LEU A 135 -37.18 -13.81 11.43
CA LEU A 135 -37.75 -12.45 11.43
C LEU A 135 -39.26 -12.45 11.20
N ILE A 136 -39.76 -13.27 10.26
CA ILE A 136 -41.21 -13.43 10.03
C ILE A 136 -41.90 -13.99 11.26
N ALA A 137 -41.30 -14.97 11.93
CA ALA A 137 -41.83 -15.54 13.18
C ALA A 137 -41.95 -14.50 14.30
N LYS A 138 -41.08 -13.45 14.30
CA LYS A 138 -41.17 -12.31 15.22
C LYS A 138 -42.21 -11.26 14.80
N GLY A 139 -42.86 -11.41 13.65
CA GLY A 139 -43.90 -10.51 13.18
C GLY A 139 -43.43 -9.48 12.15
N VAL A 140 -42.23 -9.60 11.58
CA VAL A 140 -41.80 -8.76 10.46
C VAL A 140 -42.54 -9.18 9.19
N PRO A 141 -43.20 -8.27 8.47
CA PRO A 141 -43.84 -8.61 7.20
C PRO A 141 -42.84 -9.12 6.18
N GLU A 142 -43.17 -10.23 5.49
CA GLU A 142 -42.30 -10.83 4.48
C GLU A 142 -41.85 -9.83 3.39
N ALA A 143 -42.76 -8.94 2.99
CA ALA A 143 -42.51 -7.91 1.96
C ALA A 143 -41.43 -6.89 2.39
N GLU A 144 -41.10 -6.79 3.68
CA GLU A 144 -40.07 -5.90 4.19
C GLU A 144 -38.66 -6.55 4.20
N ILE A 145 -38.56 -7.84 3.84
CA ILE A 145 -37.30 -8.62 3.81
C ILE A 145 -36.99 -8.98 2.35
N ALA A 146 -35.82 -8.67 1.87
CA ALA A 146 -35.40 -8.99 0.50
C ALA A 146 -33.96 -9.48 0.43
N PHE A 147 -33.67 -10.34 -0.53
CA PHE A 147 -32.35 -10.82 -0.87
C PHE A 147 -31.86 -10.16 -2.16
N ILE A 148 -30.65 -9.64 -2.16
CA ILE A 148 -30.04 -9.08 -3.38
C ILE A 148 -29.92 -10.14 -4.48
N HIS A 149 -29.83 -11.43 -4.11
CA HIS A 149 -29.69 -12.56 -5.01
C HIS A 149 -30.92 -12.78 -5.88
N ASP A 150 -32.09 -12.32 -5.47
CA ASP A 150 -33.33 -12.40 -6.25
C ASP A 150 -33.40 -11.36 -7.37
N ALA A 151 -32.57 -10.30 -7.28
CA ALA A 151 -32.47 -9.23 -8.26
C ALA A 151 -31.37 -9.52 -9.29
N ASN A 152 -31.61 -10.46 -10.19
CA ASN A 152 -30.62 -10.96 -11.16
C ASN A 152 -30.38 -10.04 -12.38
N THR A 153 -31.14 -8.96 -12.54
CA THR A 153 -30.98 -7.98 -13.62
C THR A 153 -30.82 -6.59 -13.05
N GLU A 154 -30.17 -5.69 -13.79
CA GLU A 154 -29.98 -4.29 -13.35
C GLU A 154 -31.33 -3.57 -13.12
N VAL A 155 -32.37 -3.90 -13.90
CA VAL A 155 -33.71 -3.35 -13.69
C VAL A 155 -34.26 -3.78 -12.34
N LYS A 156 -34.20 -5.08 -12.01
CA LYS A 156 -34.67 -5.62 -10.72
C LYS A 156 -33.86 -5.06 -9.55
N LYS A 157 -32.55 -4.86 -9.73
CA LYS A 157 -31.71 -4.22 -8.69
C LYS A 157 -32.12 -2.78 -8.45
N THR A 158 -32.34 -2.01 -9.51
CA THR A 158 -32.80 -0.60 -9.41
C THR A 158 -34.16 -0.51 -8.72
N GLU A 159 -35.10 -1.41 -9.04
CA GLU A 159 -36.40 -1.50 -8.38
C GLU A 159 -36.24 -1.85 -6.90
N LEU A 160 -35.45 -2.87 -6.56
CA LEU A 160 -35.17 -3.27 -5.19
C LEU A 160 -34.57 -2.11 -4.37
N PHE A 161 -33.57 -1.42 -4.94
CA PHE A 161 -32.94 -0.28 -4.26
C PHE A 161 -33.91 0.89 -4.06
N SER A 162 -34.82 1.11 -4.99
CA SER A 162 -35.90 2.10 -4.83
C SER A 162 -36.82 1.73 -3.68
N LYS A 163 -37.20 0.46 -3.53
CA LYS A 163 -38.01 -0.04 -2.40
C LYS A 163 -37.29 0.12 -1.06
N VAL A 164 -35.97 -0.11 -0.99
CA VAL A 164 -35.16 0.13 0.22
C VAL A 164 -35.10 1.62 0.57
N LYS A 165 -34.85 2.50 -0.42
CA LYS A 165 -34.86 3.96 -0.22
C LYS A 165 -36.22 4.49 0.24
N ALA A 166 -37.31 3.92 -0.28
CA ALA A 166 -38.67 4.25 0.14
C ALA A 166 -39.02 3.71 1.55
N GLY A 167 -38.22 2.78 2.10
CA GLY A 167 -38.49 2.10 3.36
C GLY A 167 -39.58 1.03 3.24
N GLN A 168 -39.89 0.54 2.03
CA GLN A 168 -40.75 -0.61 1.79
C GLN A 168 -40.05 -1.91 2.12
N VAL A 169 -38.76 -2.04 1.75
CA VAL A 169 -37.86 -3.08 2.20
C VAL A 169 -36.99 -2.52 3.31
N ARG A 170 -37.06 -3.15 4.47
CA ARG A 170 -36.35 -2.71 5.68
C ARG A 170 -35.17 -3.61 6.06
N PHE A 171 -35.14 -4.83 5.53
CA PHE A 171 -34.03 -5.77 5.66
C PHE A 171 -33.55 -6.16 4.27
N LEU A 172 -32.33 -5.79 3.93
CA LEU A 172 -31.67 -6.21 2.70
C LEU A 172 -30.49 -7.11 3.05
N LEU A 173 -30.60 -8.38 2.66
CA LEU A 173 -29.57 -9.38 2.87
C LEU A 173 -28.77 -9.57 1.58
N GLY A 174 -27.45 -9.72 1.70
CA GLY A 174 -26.62 -9.97 0.55
C GLY A 174 -25.17 -10.28 0.85
N SER A 175 -24.46 -10.70 -0.19
CA SER A 175 -23.02 -10.96 -0.15
C SER A 175 -22.24 -9.72 -0.55
N THR A 176 -20.96 -9.67 -0.15
CA THR A 176 -20.02 -8.61 -0.56
C THR A 176 -19.96 -8.49 -2.08
N ALA A 177 -19.90 -9.60 -2.80
CA ALA A 177 -19.85 -9.62 -4.26
C ALA A 177 -21.09 -8.97 -4.92
N LYS A 178 -22.27 -9.12 -4.33
CA LYS A 178 -23.53 -8.59 -4.88
C LYS A 178 -23.89 -7.19 -4.37
N MET A 179 -23.55 -6.86 -3.12
CA MET A 179 -23.88 -5.59 -2.46
C MET A 179 -22.67 -4.69 -2.19
N GLY A 180 -21.45 -5.22 -2.21
CA GLY A 180 -20.24 -4.46 -1.91
C GLY A 180 -19.89 -3.40 -2.96
N ALA A 181 -20.32 -3.56 -4.21
CA ALA A 181 -20.16 -2.59 -5.27
C ALA A 181 -21.51 -2.18 -5.89
N GLY A 182 -21.63 -0.92 -6.32
CA GLY A 182 -22.80 -0.43 -7.05
C GLY A 182 -24.10 -0.23 -6.25
N THR A 183 -24.16 -0.66 -4.98
CA THR A 183 -25.36 -0.52 -4.13
C THR A 183 -25.47 0.91 -3.60
N ASN A 184 -26.53 1.61 -3.99
CA ASN A 184 -26.79 3.00 -3.62
C ASN A 184 -28.14 3.10 -2.88
N VAL A 185 -28.17 2.71 -1.59
CA VAL A 185 -29.37 2.59 -0.76
C VAL A 185 -29.28 3.30 0.59
N GLN A 186 -28.27 4.16 0.78
CA GLN A 186 -27.88 4.75 2.05
C GLN A 186 -28.96 5.62 2.72
N ASP A 187 -29.92 6.14 1.99
CA ASP A 187 -30.84 7.20 2.44
C ASP A 187 -31.47 6.93 3.83
N ARG A 188 -31.88 5.69 4.11
CA ARG A 188 -32.56 5.30 5.36
C ARG A 188 -31.78 4.25 6.15
N LEU A 189 -30.54 3.93 5.76
CA LEU A 189 -29.76 2.91 6.46
C LEU A 189 -29.40 3.37 7.86
N ILE A 190 -29.80 2.58 8.87
CA ILE A 190 -29.53 2.82 10.28
C ILE A 190 -28.55 1.81 10.88
N ALA A 191 -28.53 0.58 10.38
CA ALA A 191 -27.66 -0.47 10.87
C ALA A 191 -27.10 -1.34 9.73
N LEU A 192 -25.91 -1.88 9.98
CA LEU A 192 -25.22 -2.85 9.15
C LEU A 192 -24.73 -3.99 10.03
N HIS A 193 -24.96 -5.23 9.60
CA HIS A 193 -24.64 -6.44 10.33
C HIS A 193 -23.66 -7.29 9.53
N HIS A 194 -22.49 -7.60 10.12
CA HIS A 194 -21.50 -8.53 9.57
C HIS A 194 -21.66 -9.89 10.24
N LEU A 195 -22.32 -10.85 9.58
CA LEU A 195 -22.44 -12.23 10.08
C LEU A 195 -21.16 -13.04 9.86
N ASP A 196 -20.39 -12.68 8.85
CA ASP A 196 -19.10 -13.26 8.53
C ASP A 196 -18.12 -12.17 8.08
N VAL A 197 -16.84 -12.55 8.01
CA VAL A 197 -15.77 -11.68 7.54
C VAL A 197 -14.96 -12.38 6.46
N GLY A 198 -14.56 -11.63 5.44
CA GLY A 198 -13.68 -12.09 4.36
C GLY A 198 -12.20 -12.06 4.76
N TRP A 199 -11.32 -12.33 3.80
CA TRP A 199 -9.87 -12.30 3.96
C TRP A 199 -9.24 -10.91 3.77
N LYS A 200 -9.99 -9.98 3.16
CA LYS A 200 -9.50 -8.67 2.74
C LYS A 200 -10.14 -7.55 3.54
N PRO A 201 -9.35 -6.65 4.14
CA PRO A 201 -9.88 -5.44 4.79
C PRO A 201 -10.73 -4.58 3.86
N SER A 202 -10.40 -4.54 2.57
CA SER A 202 -11.16 -3.82 1.54
C SER A 202 -12.62 -4.27 1.45
N ASP A 203 -12.92 -5.54 1.74
CA ASP A 203 -14.28 -6.06 1.72
C ASP A 203 -15.12 -5.43 2.85
N LEU A 204 -14.53 -5.25 4.04
CA LEU A 204 -15.20 -4.54 5.14
C LEU A 204 -15.42 -3.07 4.80
N GLU A 205 -14.39 -2.39 4.28
CA GLU A 205 -14.50 -0.99 3.85
C GLU A 205 -15.58 -0.81 2.79
N GLN A 206 -15.68 -1.74 1.84
CA GLN A 206 -16.74 -1.73 0.82
C GLN A 206 -18.13 -1.93 1.43
N ARG A 207 -18.30 -2.87 2.39
CA ARG A 207 -19.56 -3.09 3.09
C ARG A 207 -19.95 -1.86 3.91
N GLU A 208 -19.05 -1.36 4.75
CA GLU A 208 -19.26 -0.21 5.63
C GLU A 208 -19.48 1.10 4.86
N GLY A 209 -18.79 1.28 3.72
CA GLY A 209 -19.00 2.40 2.81
C GLY A 209 -20.39 2.44 2.13
N ARG A 210 -21.26 1.41 2.35
CA ARG A 210 -22.66 1.49 1.91
C ARG A 210 -23.52 2.28 2.87
N ILE A 211 -23.19 2.28 4.15
CA ILE A 211 -23.93 2.98 5.19
C ILE A 211 -23.25 4.30 5.62
N ILE A 212 -21.92 4.32 5.73
CA ILE A 212 -21.11 5.52 6.00
C ILE A 212 -20.93 6.30 4.71
N ARG A 213 -21.99 6.94 4.25
CA ARG A 213 -21.99 7.60 2.93
C ARG A 213 -22.82 8.87 2.94
N GLN A 214 -22.40 9.82 2.10
CA GLN A 214 -23.18 11.06 1.85
C GLN A 214 -24.60 10.71 1.38
N GLY A 215 -25.58 11.48 1.86
CA GLY A 215 -26.98 11.28 1.55
C GLY A 215 -27.71 10.34 2.50
N ASN A 216 -27.03 9.74 3.49
CA ASN A 216 -27.70 9.08 4.60
C ASN A 216 -28.38 10.13 5.48
N ARG A 217 -29.68 9.93 5.79
CA ARG A 217 -30.47 10.87 6.61
C ARG A 217 -30.24 10.73 8.10
N ASN A 218 -29.64 9.62 8.54
CA ASN A 218 -29.30 9.39 9.93
C ASN A 218 -27.97 10.07 10.26
N LYS A 219 -27.91 10.77 11.38
CA LYS A 219 -26.66 11.37 11.89
C LYS A 219 -25.71 10.34 12.48
N LYS A 220 -26.27 9.25 13.02
CA LYS A 220 -25.54 8.12 13.59
C LYS A 220 -26.05 6.83 12.98
N VAL A 221 -25.16 5.89 12.78
CA VAL A 221 -25.43 4.54 12.26
C VAL A 221 -24.70 3.51 13.08
N HIS A 222 -25.22 2.29 13.15
CA HIS A 222 -24.68 1.22 13.94
C HIS A 222 -24.08 0.13 13.04
N ILE A 223 -22.90 -0.35 13.38
CA ILE A 223 -22.20 -1.44 12.69
C ILE A 223 -21.97 -2.57 13.69
N TYR A 224 -22.64 -3.69 13.46
CA TYR A 224 -22.59 -4.86 14.32
C TYR A 224 -21.67 -5.93 13.71
N ARG A 225 -20.75 -6.44 14.52
CA ARG A 225 -19.85 -7.55 14.18
C ARG A 225 -20.19 -8.72 15.10
N TYR A 226 -20.58 -9.86 14.51
CA TYR A 226 -20.95 -11.06 15.28
C TYR A 226 -19.77 -12.02 15.30
N VAL A 227 -19.36 -12.44 16.50
CA VAL A 227 -18.17 -13.24 16.72
C VAL A 227 -18.50 -14.39 17.67
N THR A 228 -18.25 -15.64 17.26
CA THR A 228 -18.32 -16.80 18.13
C THR A 228 -16.94 -17.07 18.75
N GLU A 229 -16.84 -16.98 20.09
CA GLU A 229 -15.57 -17.22 20.81
C GLU A 229 -15.02 -18.61 20.56
N GLY A 230 -13.71 -18.78 20.63
CA GLY A 230 -13.07 -20.09 20.49
C GLY A 230 -13.26 -20.75 19.12
N THR A 231 -13.69 -19.99 18.12
CA THR A 231 -13.86 -20.48 16.74
C THR A 231 -13.00 -19.67 15.76
N PHE A 232 -13.07 -20.06 14.49
CA PHE A 232 -12.37 -19.37 13.40
C PHE A 232 -12.78 -17.89 13.23
N ASP A 233 -13.96 -17.47 13.73
CA ASP A 233 -14.37 -16.07 13.69
C ASP A 233 -13.43 -15.15 14.45
N SER A 234 -13.13 -15.49 15.70
CA SER A 234 -12.28 -14.65 16.55
C SER A 234 -10.90 -14.43 15.93
N TYR A 235 -10.35 -15.50 15.31
CA TYR A 235 -9.10 -15.41 14.57
C TYR A 235 -9.23 -14.52 13.32
N MET A 236 -10.24 -14.75 12.50
CA MET A 236 -10.46 -14.01 11.26
C MET A 236 -10.62 -12.50 11.50
N TRP A 237 -11.40 -12.11 12.51
CA TRP A 237 -11.56 -10.72 12.89
C TRP A 237 -10.25 -10.09 13.36
N GLN A 238 -9.46 -10.80 14.15
CA GLN A 238 -8.15 -10.35 14.62
C GLN A 238 -7.17 -10.18 13.45
N LEU A 239 -7.16 -11.12 12.50
CA LEU A 239 -6.34 -11.06 11.29
C LEU A 239 -6.68 -9.83 10.44
N ILE A 240 -7.97 -9.61 10.17
CA ILE A 240 -8.43 -8.46 9.39
C ILE A 240 -8.11 -7.13 10.10
N GLU A 241 -8.29 -7.05 11.41
CA GLU A 241 -7.93 -5.85 12.18
C GLU A 241 -6.43 -5.57 12.11
N SER A 242 -5.59 -6.59 12.18
CA SER A 242 -4.13 -6.47 12.05
C SER A 242 -3.73 -6.01 10.65
N LYS A 243 -4.32 -6.60 9.59
CA LYS A 243 -4.13 -6.17 8.20
C LYS A 243 -4.57 -4.71 7.99
N GLN A 244 -5.71 -4.31 8.53
CA GLN A 244 -6.24 -2.94 8.40
C GLN A 244 -5.37 -1.91 9.12
N LYS A 245 -4.88 -2.22 10.34
CA LYS A 245 -3.91 -1.38 11.05
C LYS A 245 -2.63 -1.18 10.23
N PHE A 246 -2.13 -2.26 9.63
CA PHE A 246 -0.94 -2.21 8.79
C PHE A 246 -1.15 -1.34 7.53
N ILE A 247 -2.24 -1.54 6.79
CA ILE A 247 -2.59 -0.74 5.60
C ILE A 247 -2.73 0.74 5.98
N SER A 248 -3.43 1.05 7.07
CA SER A 248 -3.61 2.42 7.57
C SER A 248 -2.27 3.08 7.90
N GLN A 249 -1.31 2.35 8.49
CA GLN A 249 0.02 2.86 8.78
C GLN A 249 0.81 3.22 7.51
N ILE A 250 0.70 2.39 6.45
CA ILE A 250 1.33 2.67 5.15
C ILE A 250 0.72 3.91 4.51
N MET A 251 -0.62 4.00 4.47
CA MET A 251 -1.36 5.06 3.79
C MET A 251 -1.21 6.42 4.48
N THR A 252 -1.22 6.46 5.82
CA THR A 252 -1.15 7.72 6.58
C THR A 252 0.27 8.25 6.82
N SER A 253 1.32 7.60 6.33
CA SER A 253 2.73 8.02 6.49
C SER A 253 3.28 8.02 7.90
N LYS A 254 2.62 7.45 8.85
CA LYS A 254 3.16 7.32 10.20
C LYS A 254 4.29 6.29 10.30
N SER A 255 4.52 5.52 9.24
CA SER A 255 5.67 4.61 9.07
C SER A 255 5.96 4.42 7.58
N PRO A 256 7.13 4.82 7.06
CA PRO A 256 7.50 4.57 5.67
C PRO A 256 7.93 3.11 5.51
N VAL A 257 7.04 2.27 5.02
CA VAL A 257 7.35 0.87 4.70
C VAL A 257 7.45 0.73 3.18
N ARG A 258 8.58 0.25 2.66
CA ARG A 258 8.83 0.11 1.21
C ARG A 258 8.53 -1.29 0.65
N SER A 259 8.43 -2.30 1.48
CA SER A 259 8.10 -3.66 1.09
C SER A 259 7.18 -4.30 2.11
N CYS A 260 6.17 -5.00 1.67
CA CYS A 260 5.27 -5.82 2.43
C CYS A 260 5.26 -7.19 1.78
N GLU A 261 5.44 -8.25 2.54
CA GLU A 261 5.07 -9.58 2.09
C GLU A 261 3.55 -9.59 1.91
N ASP A 262 3.11 -10.04 0.76
CA ASP A 262 1.69 -10.18 0.44
C ASP A 262 1.15 -11.34 1.29
N VAL A 263 0.49 -10.99 2.41
CA VAL A 263 -0.16 -11.98 3.28
C VAL A 263 -1.51 -12.33 2.64
N ASP A 264 -1.47 -12.88 1.45
CA ASP A 264 -2.65 -13.38 0.73
C ASP A 264 -2.90 -14.87 1.08
N ASP A 265 -2.66 -15.23 2.35
CA ASP A 265 -3.00 -16.56 2.84
C ASP A 265 -4.52 -16.70 2.90
N THR A 266 -5.04 -17.52 1.99
CA THR A 266 -6.46 -17.89 1.91
C THR A 266 -6.79 -19.12 2.75
N ALA A 267 -5.80 -19.66 3.46
CA ALA A 267 -5.94 -20.80 4.36
C ALA A 267 -5.16 -20.58 5.66
N LEU A 268 -5.68 -21.09 6.76
CA LEU A 268 -4.97 -21.14 8.03
C LEU A 268 -3.84 -22.17 7.97
N SER A 269 -2.71 -21.86 8.59
CA SER A 269 -1.65 -22.81 8.82
C SER A 269 -2.08 -23.88 9.84
N TYR A 270 -1.39 -25.02 9.86
CA TYR A 270 -1.63 -26.05 10.86
C TYR A 270 -1.53 -25.52 12.29
N ALA A 271 -0.50 -24.73 12.59
CA ALA A 271 -0.30 -24.15 13.92
C ALA A 271 -1.48 -23.26 14.36
N GLU A 272 -2.06 -22.49 13.44
CA GLU A 272 -3.22 -21.65 13.71
C GLU A 272 -4.48 -22.46 13.96
N VAL A 273 -4.73 -23.52 13.20
CA VAL A 273 -5.85 -24.42 13.43
C VAL A 273 -5.72 -25.15 14.76
N LYS A 274 -4.51 -25.66 15.08
CA LYS A 274 -4.23 -26.32 16.36
C LYS A 274 -4.42 -25.34 17.54
N ALA A 275 -3.98 -24.08 17.39
CA ALA A 275 -4.18 -23.05 18.40
C ALA A 275 -5.64 -22.80 18.72
N LEU A 276 -6.48 -22.78 17.70
CA LEU A 276 -7.92 -22.59 17.84
C LEU A 276 -8.57 -23.83 18.50
N ALA A 277 -8.15 -25.03 18.09
CA ALA A 277 -8.69 -26.28 18.61
C ALA A 277 -8.33 -26.51 20.09
N THR A 278 -7.08 -26.23 20.49
CA THR A 278 -6.60 -26.49 21.85
C THR A 278 -6.90 -25.34 22.84
N GLY A 279 -7.25 -24.14 22.33
CA GLY A 279 -7.44 -22.96 23.16
C GLY A 279 -6.17 -22.51 23.89
N ASN A 280 -4.98 -22.99 23.50
CA ASN A 280 -3.71 -22.74 24.19
C ASN A 280 -3.31 -21.26 24.10
N PRO A 281 -3.22 -20.53 25.24
CA PRO A 281 -2.90 -19.11 25.26
C PRO A 281 -1.48 -18.83 24.73
N ALA A 282 -0.53 -19.74 24.85
CA ALA A 282 0.84 -19.59 24.34
C ALA A 282 0.89 -19.49 22.82
N ILE A 283 0.04 -20.23 22.12
CA ILE A 283 -0.05 -20.17 20.65
C ILE A 283 -0.66 -18.82 20.22
N LYS A 284 -1.65 -18.32 20.96
CA LYS A 284 -2.26 -17.00 20.70
C LYS A 284 -1.23 -15.86 20.92
N GLU A 285 -0.44 -15.97 21.99
CA GLU A 285 0.67 -15.03 22.27
C GLU A 285 1.72 -15.08 21.17
N LYS A 286 2.14 -16.28 20.73
CA LYS A 286 3.10 -16.48 19.63
C LYS A 286 2.63 -15.79 18.36
N MET A 287 1.39 -15.96 17.95
CA MET A 287 0.84 -15.35 16.74
C MET A 287 0.86 -13.82 16.80
N ALA A 288 0.50 -13.24 17.95
CA ALA A 288 0.58 -11.79 18.16
C ALA A 288 2.02 -11.29 18.06
N LEU A 289 2.98 -12.03 18.65
CA LEU A 289 4.40 -11.70 18.59
C LEU A 289 4.99 -11.85 17.19
N ASP A 290 4.60 -12.87 16.41
CA ASP A 290 5.04 -13.03 15.02
C ASP A 290 4.71 -11.81 14.16
N VAL A 291 3.49 -11.26 14.30
CA VAL A 291 3.06 -10.03 13.61
C VAL A 291 3.90 -8.83 14.07
N GLU A 292 4.14 -8.69 15.37
CA GLU A 292 4.92 -7.57 15.91
C GLU A 292 6.40 -7.64 15.53
N VAL A 293 6.99 -8.84 15.58
CA VAL A 293 8.38 -9.08 15.15
C VAL A 293 8.54 -8.81 13.65
N SER A 294 7.61 -9.26 12.82
CA SER A 294 7.62 -8.99 11.39
C SER A 294 7.58 -7.49 11.10
N LYS A 295 6.73 -6.75 11.82
CA LYS A 295 6.66 -5.29 11.74
C LYS A 295 7.96 -4.60 12.14
N LEU A 296 8.59 -5.05 13.24
CA LEU A 296 9.85 -4.48 13.73
C LEU A 296 11.01 -4.79 12.78
N LYS A 297 11.08 -6.02 12.23
CA LYS A 297 12.06 -6.40 11.19
C LYS A 297 11.95 -5.52 9.96
N LEU A 298 10.72 -5.23 9.53
CA LEU A 298 10.46 -4.36 8.39
C LEU A 298 10.90 -2.91 8.67
N LEU A 299 10.61 -2.38 9.87
CA LEU A 299 11.09 -1.06 10.29
C LEU A 299 12.63 -1.01 10.32
N LYS A 300 13.29 -2.07 10.78
CA LYS A 300 14.75 -2.19 10.77
C LYS A 300 15.31 -2.23 9.34
N ALA A 301 14.71 -3.01 8.44
CA ALA A 301 15.11 -3.06 7.04
C ALA A 301 15.03 -1.69 6.36
N ASN A 302 13.95 -0.93 6.62
CA ASN A 302 13.80 0.44 6.12
C ASN A 302 14.83 1.40 6.70
N PHE A 303 15.10 1.29 7.99
CA PHE A 303 16.16 2.08 8.64
C PHE A 303 17.51 1.80 7.99
N VAL A 304 17.88 0.54 7.81
CA VAL A 304 19.14 0.13 7.15
C VAL A 304 19.21 0.63 5.71
N SER A 305 18.13 0.54 4.94
CA SER A 305 18.08 1.07 3.57
C SER A 305 18.27 2.58 3.51
N ASN A 306 17.65 3.33 4.42
CA ASN A 306 17.84 4.78 4.53
C ASN A 306 19.27 5.13 4.98
N HIS A 307 19.84 4.34 5.85
CA HIS A 307 21.21 4.50 6.31
C HIS A 307 22.22 4.37 5.16
N TYR A 308 22.12 3.32 4.34
CA TYR A 308 22.95 3.17 3.15
C TYR A 308 22.78 4.31 2.14
N ARG A 309 21.55 4.82 1.95
CA ARG A 309 21.32 5.97 1.08
C ARG A 309 21.99 7.22 1.62
N LEU A 310 21.92 7.47 2.94
CA LEU A 310 22.63 8.59 3.58
C LEU A 310 24.15 8.45 3.47
N GLU A 311 24.70 7.25 3.59
CA GLU A 311 26.12 6.98 3.36
C GLU A 311 26.55 7.30 1.93
N ASP A 312 25.75 6.91 0.93
CA ASP A 312 26.01 7.27 -0.46
C ASP A 312 25.90 8.80 -0.70
N ASP A 313 24.94 9.45 -0.08
CA ASP A 313 24.80 10.91 -0.15
C ASP A 313 26.03 11.61 0.48
N ILE A 314 26.49 11.15 1.65
CA ILE A 314 27.66 11.68 2.35
C ILE A 314 28.95 11.46 1.57
N THR A 315 29.12 10.27 0.99
CA THR A 315 30.40 9.87 0.36
C THR A 315 30.50 10.29 -1.10
N LYS A 316 29.40 10.41 -1.83
CA LYS A 316 29.38 10.67 -3.28
C LYS A 316 28.61 11.94 -3.66
N ASN A 317 27.31 12.03 -3.28
CA ASN A 317 26.43 13.05 -3.84
C ASN A 317 26.72 14.44 -3.29
N PHE A 318 26.83 14.63 -1.97
CA PHE A 318 27.15 15.94 -1.38
C PHE A 318 28.54 16.43 -1.76
N PRO A 319 29.63 15.62 -1.69
CA PRO A 319 30.94 16.07 -2.13
C PRO A 319 30.97 16.52 -3.58
N GLN A 320 30.31 15.79 -4.48
CA GLN A 320 30.23 16.17 -5.90
C GLN A 320 29.46 17.47 -6.09
N GLN A 321 28.32 17.66 -5.44
CA GLN A 321 27.57 18.92 -5.49
C GLN A 321 28.36 20.10 -4.95
N ILE A 322 29.08 19.92 -3.83
CA ILE A 322 29.92 20.94 -3.24
C ILE A 322 31.07 21.31 -4.20
N ALA A 323 31.70 20.34 -4.87
CA ALA A 323 32.77 20.60 -5.82
C ALA A 323 32.26 21.42 -7.01
N VAL A 324 31.13 21.04 -7.62
CA VAL A 324 30.50 21.77 -8.74
C VAL A 324 30.08 23.18 -8.34
N LEU A 325 29.51 23.35 -7.12
CA LEU A 325 29.13 24.68 -6.62
C LEU A 325 30.34 25.57 -6.38
N LYS A 326 31.44 25.03 -5.81
CA LYS A 326 32.68 25.78 -5.62
C LYS A 326 33.31 26.22 -6.95
N GLU A 327 33.37 25.33 -7.95
CA GLU A 327 33.84 25.65 -9.30
C GLU A 327 32.97 26.76 -9.92
N SER A 328 31.65 26.65 -9.83
CA SER A 328 30.71 27.66 -10.33
C SER A 328 30.90 29.03 -9.63
N ILE A 329 31.12 29.02 -8.31
CA ILE A 329 31.35 30.25 -7.51
C ILE A 329 32.65 30.93 -7.96
N GLU A 330 33.75 30.19 -8.11
CA GLU A 330 35.00 30.75 -8.62
C GLU A 330 34.82 31.30 -10.06
N GLY A 331 34.10 30.59 -10.90
CA GLY A 331 33.72 31.08 -12.23
C GLY A 331 32.89 32.38 -12.15
N TYR A 332 31.90 32.49 -11.26
CA TYR A 332 31.12 33.72 -11.10
C TYR A 332 31.95 34.89 -10.58
N LYS A 333 32.94 34.64 -9.70
CA LYS A 333 33.86 35.67 -9.26
C LYS A 333 34.73 36.20 -10.41
N ALA A 334 35.30 35.28 -11.21
CA ALA A 334 36.07 35.65 -12.38
C ALA A 334 35.22 36.41 -13.42
N ASP A 335 34.01 35.95 -13.66
CA ASP A 335 33.06 36.60 -14.60
C ASP A 335 32.66 38.00 -14.12
N LEU A 336 32.49 38.18 -12.78
CA LEU A 336 32.17 39.45 -12.20
C LEU A 336 33.32 40.46 -12.36
N GLU A 337 34.57 40.03 -12.17
CA GLU A 337 35.77 40.86 -12.37
C GLU A 337 35.88 41.23 -13.86
N GLN A 338 35.68 40.27 -14.76
CA GLN A 338 35.68 40.50 -16.23
C GLN A 338 34.59 41.51 -16.61
N TYR A 339 33.36 41.34 -16.08
CA TYR A 339 32.28 42.28 -16.31
C TYR A 339 32.57 43.69 -15.79
N LYS A 340 33.12 43.83 -14.56
CA LYS A 340 33.47 45.14 -14.00
C LYS A 340 34.56 45.87 -14.83
N ALA A 341 35.54 45.09 -15.32
CA ALA A 341 36.64 45.64 -16.14
C ALA A 341 36.15 46.16 -17.52
N ASN A 342 35.13 45.52 -18.09
CA ASN A 342 34.63 45.82 -19.43
C ASN A 342 33.26 46.47 -19.46
N LYS A 343 32.70 46.85 -18.30
CA LYS A 343 31.35 47.47 -18.18
C LYS A 343 31.27 48.79 -18.92
N ILE A 344 30.37 48.87 -19.86
CA ILE A 344 30.07 50.10 -20.62
C ILE A 344 29.14 50.97 -19.73
N THR A 345 29.73 52.01 -19.11
CA THR A 345 28.98 52.97 -18.28
C THR A 345 28.45 54.15 -19.06
N ASP A 346 29.08 54.47 -20.18
CA ASP A 346 28.73 55.57 -21.06
C ASP A 346 28.04 55.02 -22.34
N PRO A 347 26.78 55.37 -22.60
CA PRO A 347 26.05 54.91 -23.78
C PRO A 347 26.75 55.26 -25.13
N GLU A 348 27.54 56.32 -25.15
CA GLU A 348 28.31 56.74 -26.37
C GLU A 348 29.54 55.81 -26.62
N LYS A 349 29.92 55.02 -25.64
CA LYS A 349 31.03 54.06 -25.75
C LYS A 349 30.56 52.63 -25.99
N PHE A 350 29.34 52.45 -26.49
CA PHE A 350 28.86 51.12 -26.82
C PHE A 350 29.72 50.46 -27.89
N VAL A 351 30.18 49.24 -27.63
CA VAL A 351 30.95 48.42 -28.57
C VAL A 351 30.50 46.98 -28.45
N MET A 352 30.12 46.37 -29.57
CA MET A 352 29.74 44.96 -29.63
C MET A 352 30.23 44.36 -30.97
N GLU A 353 30.86 43.22 -30.94
CA GLU A 353 31.22 42.47 -32.12
C GLU A 353 30.13 41.44 -32.45
N VAL A 354 29.62 41.43 -33.69
CA VAL A 354 28.66 40.46 -34.19
C VAL A 354 29.04 40.07 -35.61
N GLY A 355 29.22 38.78 -35.88
CA GLY A 355 29.56 38.26 -37.21
C GLY A 355 30.93 38.73 -37.76
N GLY A 356 31.87 39.05 -36.85
CA GLY A 356 33.18 39.64 -37.23
C GLY A 356 33.18 41.13 -37.54
N THR A 357 32.01 41.81 -37.35
CA THR A 357 31.89 43.24 -37.53
C THR A 357 31.65 43.92 -36.19
N VAL A 358 32.35 45.04 -35.92
CA VAL A 358 32.20 45.83 -34.70
C VAL A 358 31.15 46.90 -34.90
N PHE A 359 30.18 46.93 -33.99
CA PHE A 359 29.07 47.90 -33.96
C PHE A 359 29.22 48.86 -32.78
N TYR A 360 28.91 50.11 -32.98
CA TYR A 360 28.97 51.18 -31.99
C TYR A 360 27.58 51.66 -31.55
N GLU A 361 26.50 51.18 -32.21
CA GLU A 361 25.14 51.46 -31.88
C GLU A 361 24.39 50.21 -31.48
N LYS A 362 23.59 50.28 -30.35
CA LYS A 362 22.82 49.17 -29.85
C LYS A 362 21.80 48.61 -30.85
N LYS A 363 21.18 49.50 -31.63
CA LYS A 363 20.20 49.09 -32.62
C LYS A 363 20.83 48.33 -33.78
N GLU A 364 21.95 48.78 -34.28
CA GLU A 364 22.68 48.12 -35.36
C GLU A 364 23.21 46.74 -34.93
N ALA A 365 23.78 46.65 -33.70
CA ALA A 365 24.23 45.38 -33.14
C ALA A 365 23.07 44.38 -32.95
N GLY A 366 21.90 44.87 -32.49
CA GLY A 366 20.70 44.05 -32.35
C GLY A 366 20.16 43.58 -33.70
N ALA A 367 20.15 44.43 -34.71
CA ALA A 367 19.76 44.07 -36.07
C ALA A 367 20.71 43.02 -36.66
N ALA A 368 22.05 43.16 -36.45
CA ALA A 368 23.03 42.18 -36.86
C ALA A 368 22.84 40.81 -36.18
N LEU A 369 22.52 40.80 -34.88
CA LEU A 369 22.19 39.55 -34.18
C LEU A 369 20.98 38.84 -34.80
N LEU A 370 19.90 39.58 -35.10
CA LEU A 370 18.70 39.05 -35.74
C LEU A 370 18.99 38.54 -37.16
N ALA A 371 19.86 39.22 -37.93
CA ALA A 371 20.30 38.75 -39.23
C ALA A 371 21.06 37.44 -39.15
N VAL A 372 21.92 37.27 -38.12
CA VAL A 372 22.62 35.98 -37.85
C VAL A 372 21.60 34.92 -37.53
N CYS A 373 20.59 35.20 -36.68
CA CYS A 373 19.51 34.24 -36.38
C CYS A 373 18.80 33.76 -37.66
N GLN A 374 18.47 34.67 -38.57
CA GLN A 374 17.78 34.38 -39.84
C GLN A 374 18.66 33.57 -40.79
N SER A 375 19.97 33.73 -40.72
CA SER A 375 20.95 33.00 -41.56
C SER A 375 21.25 31.59 -41.09
N MET A 376 20.87 31.20 -39.89
CA MET A 376 21.14 29.88 -39.33
C MET A 376 20.40 28.78 -40.10
N LYS A 377 21.15 27.83 -40.66
CA LYS A 377 20.62 26.70 -41.46
C LYS A 377 20.46 25.42 -40.68
N GLN A 378 21.09 25.29 -39.51
CA GLN A 378 21.07 24.09 -38.68
C GLN A 378 20.47 24.40 -37.32
N ALA A 379 19.42 23.68 -36.97
CA ALA A 379 18.87 23.71 -35.62
C ALA A 379 19.86 23.00 -34.66
N ASP A 380 19.83 23.41 -33.40
CA ASP A 380 20.61 22.86 -32.28
C ASP A 380 22.15 22.97 -32.43
N ALA A 381 22.68 23.48 -33.53
CA ALA A 381 24.09 23.82 -33.69
C ALA A 381 24.42 25.13 -32.96
N MET A 382 25.53 25.14 -32.21
CA MET A 382 26.02 26.32 -31.51
C MET A 382 27.09 27.01 -32.35
N ILE A 383 26.84 28.25 -32.75
CA ILE A 383 27.77 29.08 -33.54
C ILE A 383 28.35 30.20 -32.68
N ASN A 384 29.65 30.49 -32.88
CA ASN A 384 30.26 31.68 -32.26
C ASN A 384 29.90 32.91 -33.10
N VAL A 385 29.39 33.95 -32.44
CA VAL A 385 28.83 35.13 -33.12
C VAL A 385 29.70 36.36 -32.91
N GLY A 386 30.47 36.44 -31.83
CA GLY A 386 31.31 37.61 -31.53
C GLY A 386 31.60 37.78 -30.05
N GLN A 387 31.80 39.00 -29.62
CA GLN A 387 32.15 39.34 -28.23
C GLN A 387 31.36 40.59 -27.73
N TYR A 388 31.03 40.60 -26.43
CA TYR A 388 30.42 41.74 -25.77
C TYR A 388 30.86 41.83 -24.32
N GLN A 389 31.37 42.97 -23.92
CA GLN A 389 31.83 43.27 -22.54
C GLN A 389 32.78 42.19 -21.96
N GLY A 390 33.69 41.66 -22.81
CA GLY A 390 34.63 40.62 -22.42
C GLY A 390 34.11 39.19 -22.48
N PHE A 391 32.82 38.98 -22.82
CA PHE A 391 32.21 37.66 -22.94
C PHE A 391 32.09 37.25 -24.43
N SER A 392 32.43 36.00 -24.73
CA SER A 392 32.17 35.44 -26.07
C SER A 392 30.68 35.17 -26.25
N ILE A 393 30.14 35.52 -27.42
CA ILE A 393 28.74 35.35 -27.76
C ILE A 393 28.58 34.10 -28.62
N ARG A 394 27.75 33.19 -28.18
CA ARG A 394 27.36 32.00 -28.95
C ARG A 394 25.85 31.99 -29.15
N LEU A 395 25.41 31.55 -30.31
CA LEU A 395 24.00 31.49 -30.67
C LEU A 395 23.60 30.06 -31.03
N LYS A 396 22.41 29.65 -30.58
CA LYS A 396 21.80 28.36 -30.89
C LYS A 396 20.31 28.56 -31.15
N PHE A 397 19.73 27.84 -32.10
CA PHE A 397 18.29 27.68 -32.21
C PHE A 397 17.86 26.45 -31.39
N ASP A 398 17.09 26.64 -30.36
CA ASP A 398 16.50 25.58 -29.55
C ASP A 398 15.24 25.06 -30.27
N SER A 399 15.34 23.87 -30.87
CA SER A 399 14.26 23.24 -31.63
C SER A 399 13.07 22.81 -30.74
N TRP A 400 13.31 22.57 -29.47
CA TRP A 400 12.26 22.19 -28.51
C TRP A 400 11.38 23.38 -28.12
N ASN A 401 12.01 24.47 -27.70
CA ASN A 401 11.32 25.69 -27.30
C ASN A 401 11.00 26.61 -28.50
N LYS A 402 11.51 26.31 -29.69
CA LYS A 402 11.34 27.10 -30.93
C LYS A 402 11.82 28.54 -30.79
N GLU A 403 12.91 28.75 -30.06
CA GLU A 403 13.47 30.07 -29.80
C GLU A 403 14.98 30.12 -30.08
N PHE A 404 15.51 31.32 -30.39
CA PHE A 404 16.94 31.53 -30.44
C PHE A 404 17.48 31.84 -29.05
N VAL A 405 18.48 31.06 -28.61
CA VAL A 405 19.14 31.23 -27.33
C VAL A 405 20.56 31.71 -27.55
N LEU A 406 20.86 32.91 -27.08
CA LEU A 406 22.20 33.48 -27.01
C LEU A 406 22.83 33.07 -25.68
N SER A 407 24.09 32.64 -25.74
CA SER A 407 24.91 32.27 -24.60
C SER A 407 26.11 33.17 -24.50
N LEU A 408 26.23 33.94 -23.42
CA LEU A 408 27.44 34.68 -23.05
C LEU A 408 28.35 33.74 -22.28
N LYS A 409 29.57 33.56 -22.68
CA LYS A 409 30.53 32.65 -22.04
C LYS A 409 31.83 33.36 -21.74
N ASN A 410 32.26 33.28 -20.49
CA ASN A 410 33.66 33.40 -20.07
C ASN A 410 33.97 32.12 -19.26
N GLU A 411 34.00 32.12 -17.93
CA GLU A 411 34.10 30.90 -17.14
C GLU A 411 32.72 30.19 -17.08
N ASN A 412 31.67 30.89 -16.66
CA ASN A 412 30.31 30.40 -16.67
C ASN A 412 29.55 30.75 -17.97
N VAL A 413 28.35 30.17 -18.11
CA VAL A 413 27.49 30.39 -19.28
C VAL A 413 26.19 31.08 -18.86
N TYR A 414 25.91 32.25 -19.46
CA TYR A 414 24.68 33.01 -19.25
C TYR A 414 23.80 32.92 -20.47
N ARG A 415 22.63 32.30 -20.36
CA ARG A 415 21.70 32.08 -21.46
C ARG A 415 20.66 33.19 -21.51
N VAL A 416 20.39 33.70 -22.71
CA VAL A 416 19.42 34.76 -22.98
C VAL A 416 18.55 34.34 -24.16
N SER A 417 17.25 34.23 -23.96
CA SER A 417 16.30 34.00 -25.05
C SER A 417 16.10 35.29 -25.85
N LEU A 418 16.35 35.22 -27.15
CA LEU A 418 16.20 36.38 -28.04
C LEU A 418 14.75 36.53 -28.51
N GLY A 419 14.29 37.79 -28.61
CA GLY A 419 13.02 38.14 -29.18
C GLY A 419 13.16 38.84 -30.56
N SER A 420 12.05 39.35 -31.06
CA SER A 420 12.00 40.05 -32.35
C SER A 420 12.46 41.52 -32.30
N ASP A 421 12.63 42.10 -31.12
CA ASP A 421 13.04 43.48 -30.94
C ASP A 421 14.56 43.63 -30.82
N GLU A 422 15.15 44.45 -31.68
CA GLU A 422 16.59 44.70 -31.78
C GLU A 422 17.17 45.25 -30.47
N ASN A 423 16.57 46.32 -29.95
CA ASN A 423 17.02 46.96 -28.71
C ASN A 423 16.74 46.09 -27.48
N GLY A 424 15.58 45.43 -27.46
CA GLY A 424 15.16 44.55 -26.39
C GLY A 424 16.15 43.38 -26.19
N ASN A 425 16.75 42.88 -27.25
CA ASN A 425 17.76 41.82 -27.17
C ASN A 425 19.05 42.31 -26.46
N ILE A 426 19.51 43.53 -26.77
CA ILE A 426 20.68 44.13 -26.12
C ILE A 426 20.39 44.37 -24.63
N ILE A 427 19.17 44.82 -24.28
CA ILE A 427 18.75 45.01 -22.89
C ILE A 427 18.75 43.69 -22.14
N ARG A 428 18.21 42.60 -22.73
CA ARG A 428 18.22 41.27 -22.12
C ARG A 428 19.64 40.74 -21.87
N ILE A 429 20.55 40.99 -22.81
CA ILE A 429 21.98 40.64 -22.69
C ILE A 429 22.60 41.40 -21.51
N ASN A 430 22.37 42.72 -21.42
CA ASN A 430 22.85 43.52 -20.29
C ASN A 430 22.30 43.06 -18.96
N ASN A 431 21.00 42.78 -18.87
CA ASN A 431 20.35 42.28 -17.66
C ASN A 431 20.96 40.95 -17.21
N ALA A 432 21.34 40.06 -18.15
CA ALA A 432 21.97 38.79 -17.83
C ALA A 432 23.37 38.97 -17.23
N LEU A 433 24.14 39.96 -17.69
CA LEU A 433 25.45 40.32 -17.12
C LEU A 433 25.31 41.06 -15.78
N GLU A 434 24.32 41.96 -15.65
CA GLU A 434 24.01 42.65 -14.41
C GLU A 434 23.52 41.72 -13.29
N ALA A 435 22.96 40.55 -13.64
CA ALA A 435 22.53 39.54 -12.71
C ALA A 435 23.66 38.65 -12.16
N ILE A 436 24.92 38.80 -12.63
CA ILE A 436 26.06 37.98 -12.16
C ILE A 436 26.25 38.05 -10.64
N PRO A 437 26.21 39.23 -9.97
CA PRO A 437 26.34 39.30 -8.52
C PRO A 437 25.25 38.53 -7.77
N GLN A 438 24.02 38.58 -8.28
CA GLN A 438 22.90 37.85 -7.70
C GLN A 438 23.08 36.33 -7.83
N LYS A 439 23.53 35.87 -9.00
CA LYS A 439 23.83 34.43 -9.26
C LYS A 439 24.96 33.92 -8.36
N LEU A 440 25.99 34.75 -8.13
CA LEU A 440 27.07 34.45 -7.18
C LEU A 440 26.49 34.25 -5.77
N ALA A 441 25.71 35.19 -5.29
CA ALA A 441 25.10 35.12 -3.97
C ALA A 441 24.13 33.91 -3.82
N GLU A 442 23.41 33.55 -4.89
CA GLU A 442 22.55 32.36 -4.90
C GLU A 442 23.38 31.06 -4.84
N ALA A 443 24.49 31.00 -5.58
CA ALA A 443 25.39 29.86 -5.56
C ALA A 443 26.08 29.68 -4.18
N GLU A 444 26.49 30.77 -3.55
CA GLU A 444 27.06 30.75 -2.20
C GLU A 444 26.04 30.26 -1.16
N ARG A 445 24.78 30.74 -1.22
CA ARG A 445 23.71 30.26 -0.34
C ARG A 445 23.42 28.76 -0.56
N LYS A 446 23.41 28.29 -1.83
CA LYS A 446 23.24 26.87 -2.12
C LYS A 446 24.36 26.04 -1.56
N LEU A 447 25.61 26.52 -1.66
CA LEU A 447 26.78 25.85 -1.07
C LEU A 447 26.63 25.69 0.44
N GLU A 448 26.24 26.76 1.14
CA GLU A 448 25.99 26.73 2.59
C GLU A 448 24.87 25.74 2.94
N THR A 449 23.78 25.73 2.16
CA THR A 449 22.66 24.80 2.35
C THR A 449 23.12 23.34 2.20
N VAL A 450 23.86 23.00 1.14
CA VAL A 450 24.36 21.64 0.90
C VAL A 450 25.37 21.21 1.96
N GLN A 451 26.24 22.12 2.43
CA GLN A 451 27.15 21.85 3.53
C GLN A 451 26.40 21.59 4.84
N GLY A 452 25.32 22.34 5.12
CA GLY A 452 24.44 22.10 6.25
C GLY A 452 23.73 20.74 6.16
N GLN A 453 23.25 20.38 4.99
CA GLN A 453 22.65 19.05 4.74
C GLN A 453 23.65 17.92 4.95
N LEU A 454 24.88 18.05 4.47
CA LEU A 454 25.96 17.09 4.69
C LEU A 454 26.24 16.90 6.19
N LYS A 455 26.35 18.00 6.94
CA LYS A 455 26.57 17.94 8.39
C LYS A 455 25.44 17.22 9.10
N ASN A 456 24.18 17.56 8.79
CA ASN A 456 23.01 16.89 9.37
C ASN A 456 22.94 15.40 9.00
N ALA A 457 23.26 15.05 7.76
CA ALA A 457 23.34 13.66 7.32
C ALA A 457 24.43 12.86 8.08
N MET A 458 25.60 13.47 8.33
CA MET A 458 26.67 12.87 9.13
C MET A 458 26.28 12.64 10.60
N GLU A 459 25.40 13.46 11.16
CA GLU A 459 24.86 13.27 12.51
C GLU A 459 23.77 12.21 12.53
N GLU A 460 22.89 12.20 11.52
CA GLU A 460 21.79 11.24 11.42
C GLU A 460 22.28 9.81 11.21
N VAL A 461 23.31 9.62 10.37
CA VAL A 461 23.91 8.29 10.09
C VAL A 461 24.51 7.63 11.34
N LYS A 462 24.86 8.40 12.38
CA LYS A 462 25.40 7.86 13.63
C LYS A 462 24.32 7.32 14.58
N LYS A 463 23.05 7.62 14.34
CA LYS A 463 21.97 7.20 15.22
C LYS A 463 21.67 5.72 15.05
N PRO A 464 21.60 4.94 16.13
CA PRO A 464 21.22 3.54 16.07
C PRO A 464 19.71 3.40 15.82
N PHE A 465 19.30 2.23 15.40
CA PHE A 465 17.88 1.89 15.29
C PHE A 465 17.22 1.90 16.67
N GLN A 466 16.30 2.84 16.90
CA GLN A 466 15.71 3.09 18.24
C GLN A 466 14.91 1.90 18.81
N LYS A 467 14.46 0.98 17.95
CA LYS A 467 13.63 -0.17 18.36
C LYS A 467 14.40 -1.50 18.33
N GLU A 468 15.73 -1.46 18.33
CA GLU A 468 16.57 -2.66 18.31
C GLU A 468 16.33 -3.53 19.54
N GLU A 469 16.26 -2.91 20.71
CA GLU A 469 16.05 -3.60 21.97
C GLU A 469 14.64 -4.23 22.06
N GLU A 470 13.61 -3.51 21.61
CA GLU A 470 12.24 -4.02 21.51
C GLU A 470 12.16 -5.24 20.58
N LEU A 471 12.84 -5.17 19.43
CA LEU A 471 12.91 -6.29 18.48
C LEU A 471 13.59 -7.51 19.09
N ASN A 472 14.72 -7.32 19.79
CA ASN A 472 15.46 -8.41 20.40
C ASN A 472 14.66 -9.09 21.53
N GLN A 473 14.03 -8.34 22.41
CA GLN A 473 13.17 -8.88 23.48
C GLN A 473 12.01 -9.71 22.92
N LYS A 474 11.35 -9.23 21.84
CA LYS A 474 10.25 -9.97 21.21
C LYS A 474 10.72 -11.22 20.46
N LEU A 475 11.91 -11.17 19.86
CA LEU A 475 12.54 -12.35 19.24
C LEU A 475 12.90 -13.41 20.27
N GLU A 476 13.43 -13.00 21.42
CA GLU A 476 13.75 -13.92 22.53
C GLU A 476 12.47 -14.57 23.07
N ARG A 477 11.42 -13.78 23.32
CA ARG A 477 10.12 -14.29 23.76
C ARG A 477 9.49 -15.25 22.75
N LEU A 478 9.60 -14.93 21.44
CA LEU A 478 9.12 -15.78 20.37
C LEU A 478 9.90 -17.13 20.34
N SER A 479 11.20 -17.09 20.59
CA SER A 479 12.04 -18.28 20.69
C SER A 479 11.65 -19.16 21.88
N GLU A 480 11.36 -18.56 23.04
CA GLU A 480 10.87 -19.27 24.22
C GLU A 480 9.52 -19.97 23.95
N LEU A 481 8.57 -19.26 23.34
CA LEU A 481 7.27 -19.81 22.99
C LEU A 481 7.40 -20.94 21.96
N ASN A 482 8.28 -20.81 20.98
CA ASN A 482 8.58 -21.88 20.03
C ASN A 482 9.17 -23.12 20.71
N ALA A 483 10.08 -22.93 21.67
CA ALA A 483 10.65 -24.03 22.43
C ALA A 483 9.58 -24.73 23.29
N LEU A 484 8.72 -23.96 23.96
CA LEU A 484 7.63 -24.48 24.79
C LEU A 484 6.61 -25.28 23.96
N LEU A 485 6.23 -24.78 22.80
CA LEU A 485 5.28 -25.44 21.90
C LEU A 485 5.90 -26.68 21.22
N ASN A 486 7.21 -26.66 20.93
CA ASN A 486 7.92 -27.86 20.43
C ASN A 486 8.15 -28.91 21.50
N MET A 487 8.18 -28.54 22.78
CA MET A 487 8.24 -29.52 23.88
C MET A 487 6.89 -30.21 24.07
N ASP A 488 5.78 -29.45 23.99
CA ASP A 488 4.43 -30.02 24.01
C ASP A 488 4.20 -31.00 22.83
N GLU A 489 4.78 -30.70 21.65
CA GLU A 489 4.75 -31.62 20.51
C GLU A 489 5.56 -32.92 20.76
N LYS A 490 6.66 -32.86 21.51
CA LYS A 490 7.45 -34.04 21.83
C LYS A 490 6.83 -34.89 22.92
N GLU A 491 6.15 -34.31 23.91
CA GLU A 491 5.42 -35.06 24.94
C GLU A 491 4.22 -35.82 24.37
N THR A 492 3.48 -35.21 23.44
CA THR A 492 2.33 -35.83 22.76
C THR A 492 2.77 -37.01 21.84
N VAL A 493 3.99 -36.95 21.29
CA VAL A 493 4.55 -38.02 20.44
C VAL A 493 5.10 -39.18 21.29
N MET A 494 5.49 -38.94 22.58
CA MET A 494 6.00 -40.00 23.47
C MET A 494 4.92 -40.84 24.16
N GLU A 495 3.66 -40.39 24.20
CA GLU A 495 2.54 -41.19 24.72
C GLU A 495 1.90 -42.14 23.68
N GLY A 496 2.31 -42.05 22.38
CA GLY A 496 1.74 -42.84 21.27
C GLY A 496 2.63 -43.90 20.62
N GLU A 497 3.90 -44.04 20.98
CA GLU A 497 4.81 -45.01 20.34
C GLU A 497 5.52 -45.92 21.37
N GLU A 498 4.82 -46.95 21.81
CA GLU A 498 5.41 -48.26 22.05
C GLU A 498 4.99 -49.18 20.89
N GLU A 499 5.76 -49.19 19.77
CA GLU A 499 5.92 -50.36 18.91
C GLU A 499 7.06 -50.18 17.89
N GLN A 500 8.11 -50.96 18.10
CA GLN A 500 9.03 -51.66 17.19
C GLN A 500 9.93 -50.86 16.23
N ASP A 501 11.20 -50.89 16.64
CA ASP A 501 12.41 -50.60 15.86
C ASP A 501 12.60 -51.57 14.68
N GLU A 502 12.85 -51.04 13.47
CA GLU A 502 13.72 -51.68 12.46
C GLU A 502 14.76 -50.67 11.95
N PRO A 503 16.04 -51.06 11.82
CA PRO A 503 17.13 -50.12 11.55
C PRO A 503 17.43 -49.96 10.05
N GLY A 504 17.54 -48.74 9.60
CA GLY A 504 18.27 -48.45 8.37
C GLY A 504 17.65 -47.49 7.35
N LYS A 505 17.69 -46.18 7.60
CA LYS A 505 17.89 -45.16 6.57
C LYS A 505 18.38 -43.84 7.21
N GLU A 506 19.64 -43.51 6.95
CA GLU A 506 20.24 -42.22 7.35
C GLU A 506 19.44 -41.04 6.79
N LYS A 507 18.86 -40.23 7.68
CA LYS A 507 18.25 -38.94 7.33
C LYS A 507 19.35 -37.89 7.15
N ARG A 508 19.71 -37.56 5.92
CA ARG A 508 20.63 -36.45 5.61
C ARG A 508 20.12 -35.13 6.20
N SER A 509 21.00 -34.46 6.94
CA SER A 509 20.74 -33.13 7.55
C SER A 509 20.32 -32.09 6.49
N ILE A 510 19.43 -31.18 6.88
CA ILE A 510 19.00 -30.04 6.05
C ILE A 510 20.22 -29.23 5.54
N HIS A 511 21.29 -29.17 6.32
CA HIS A 511 22.54 -28.52 5.94
C HIS A 511 23.25 -29.18 4.76
N GLU A 512 23.19 -30.53 4.66
CA GLU A 512 23.72 -31.29 3.53
C GLU A 512 22.86 -31.13 2.27
N LYS A 513 21.54 -31.00 2.40
CA LYS A 513 20.63 -30.74 1.28
C LYS A 513 20.85 -29.33 0.69
N ILE A 514 21.07 -28.32 1.54
CA ILE A 514 21.38 -26.93 1.11
C ILE A 514 22.77 -26.86 0.46
N SER A 515 23.75 -27.61 0.98
CA SER A 515 25.09 -27.69 0.39
C SER A 515 25.11 -28.41 -0.96
N ALA A 516 24.29 -29.44 -1.14
CA ALA A 516 24.12 -30.14 -2.41
C ALA A 516 23.42 -29.26 -3.46
N TYR A 517 22.40 -28.50 -3.06
CA TYR A 517 21.71 -27.55 -3.96
C TYR A 517 22.62 -26.41 -4.42
N LYS A 518 23.47 -25.86 -3.52
CA LYS A 518 24.46 -24.84 -3.89
C LYS A 518 25.55 -25.38 -4.85
N LYS A 519 25.90 -26.66 -4.75
CA LYS A 519 26.85 -27.31 -5.67
C LYS A 519 26.25 -27.56 -7.05
N SER A 520 24.97 -27.95 -7.15
CA SER A 520 24.29 -28.13 -8.44
C SER A 520 24.12 -26.82 -9.19
N THR A 521 23.75 -25.74 -8.50
CA THR A 521 23.58 -24.40 -9.11
C THR A 521 24.90 -23.77 -9.54
N GLN A 522 26.05 -24.15 -8.93
CA GLN A 522 27.38 -23.73 -9.38
C GLN A 522 27.86 -24.51 -10.61
N LEU A 523 27.42 -25.73 -10.80
CA LEU A 523 27.74 -26.55 -11.99
C LEU A 523 26.93 -26.11 -13.21
N GLU A 524 25.64 -25.80 -13.06
CA GLU A 524 24.82 -25.24 -14.14
C GLU A 524 25.33 -23.86 -14.63
N ASN A 525 25.78 -22.99 -13.71
CA ASN A 525 26.39 -21.70 -14.07
C ASN A 525 27.80 -21.81 -14.67
N ALA A 526 28.46 -22.97 -14.59
CA ALA A 526 29.76 -23.24 -15.22
C ALA A 526 29.60 -23.81 -16.64
N GLU A 527 28.55 -24.58 -16.89
CA GLU A 527 28.23 -25.12 -18.21
C GLU A 527 27.67 -24.03 -19.15
N ASP A 528 26.87 -23.09 -18.67
CA ASP A 528 26.40 -21.93 -19.45
C ASP A 528 27.54 -20.94 -19.85
N ARG A 529 28.66 -20.92 -19.14
CA ARG A 529 29.84 -20.11 -19.50
C ARG A 529 30.75 -20.76 -20.55
N ILE A 530 30.64 -22.06 -20.76
CA ILE A 530 31.44 -22.80 -21.79
C ILE A 530 30.69 -22.87 -23.13
N GLY A 531 29.33 -22.72 -23.12
CA GLY A 531 28.50 -22.76 -24.33
C GLY A 531 28.53 -21.50 -25.22
N ILE A 532 29.05 -20.35 -24.74
CA ILE A 532 29.04 -19.07 -25.47
C ILE A 532 30.36 -18.80 -26.20
N SER A 533 31.36 -19.67 -26.12
CA SER A 533 32.69 -19.44 -26.71
C SER A 533 32.97 -20.21 -28.01
N SER A 534 32.00 -20.89 -28.64
CA SER A 534 32.24 -21.71 -29.83
C SER A 534 31.43 -21.32 -31.09
N GLU A 535 30.71 -20.20 -31.10
CA GLU A 535 29.95 -19.74 -32.28
C GLU A 535 30.36 -18.38 -32.87
N ILE A 536 31.61 -17.94 -32.72
CA ILE A 536 32.14 -16.79 -33.49
C ILE A 536 33.44 -17.22 -34.15
N CYS A 537 33.33 -18.05 -35.18
CA CYS A 537 34.27 -18.17 -36.31
C CYS A 537 33.63 -19.08 -37.36
N ILE A 538 33.05 -18.48 -38.39
CA ILE A 538 32.93 -18.90 -39.81
C ILE A 538 31.67 -18.21 -40.39
N GLY A 539 31.95 -17.24 -41.29
CA GLY A 539 30.97 -16.69 -42.20
C GLY A 539 30.99 -15.18 -42.30
#